data_d7ff79a609763c5234c21f50ac291317
#
_entry.id   d7ff79a609763c5234c21f50ac291317
#
_cell.length_a   1.000
_cell.length_b   1.000
_cell.length_c   1.000
_cell.angle_alpha   90.00
_cell.angle_beta   90.00
_cell.angle_gamma   90.00
#
_symmetry.space_group_name_H-M   'P 1'
#
loop_
_entity.id
_entity.type
_entity.pdbx_description
1 polymer ?
#
loop_
_entity_poly.entity_id
_entity_poly.type
_entity_poly.pdbx_seq_one_letter_code
_entity_poly.pdbx_strand_id
1 'polypeptide(L)'
;SIIIPAMEDAMRQDTIWKDSLTIDTIKSVGYTRFLPDDIILRAFKEENDRQYLTRSERDKENHFVLTFSARADTLPTLKGLNFDERDAFIIEKTDRNDSICYWIKDSLIYQMDTLEIQMDYLATDTLDRLVPQTDTLFLANKLTRAEREKLEAKAAEEKEKERKKKEKKGEKIEPEPTKFLTLNVDAPSAFDLDRNVYLSFDEPVASIDT
;
A
#
# COMPACT_ATOMS: atom_id res chain seq x y z
N SER A 1 -11.34 -6.75 37.25
CA SER A 1 -10.52 -6.49 38.45
C SER A 1 -9.16 -5.99 38.04
N ILE A 2 -8.75 -4.84 38.55
CA ILE A 2 -7.40 -4.30 38.32
C ILE A 2 -6.51 -5.01 39.34
N ILE A 3 -5.56 -5.81 38.87
CA ILE A 3 -4.52 -6.39 39.70
C ILE A 3 -3.39 -5.37 39.80
N ILE A 4 -3.20 -4.80 40.96
CA ILE A 4 -2.05 -3.93 41.23
C ILE A 4 -0.91 -4.83 41.70
N PRO A 5 0.18 -4.98 40.96
CA PRO A 5 1.30 -5.81 41.36
C PRO A 5 1.96 -5.22 42.64
N ALA A 6 2.39 -6.08 43.54
CA ALA A 6 3.24 -5.66 44.64
C ALA A 6 4.60 -5.22 44.07
N MET A 7 5.18 -4.17 44.67
CA MET A 7 6.49 -3.65 44.28
C MET A 7 7.48 -3.86 45.41
N GLU A 8 8.67 -4.33 45.11
CA GLU A 8 9.79 -4.41 46.02
C GLU A 8 11.06 -3.85 45.37
N ASP A 9 11.93 -3.31 46.20
CA ASP A 9 13.25 -2.87 45.75
C ASP A 9 14.20 -4.07 45.69
N ALA A 10 14.79 -4.28 44.52
CA ALA A 10 15.73 -5.35 44.27
C ALA A 10 17.05 -4.79 43.69
N MET A 11 18.11 -5.56 43.82
CA MET A 11 19.43 -5.21 43.30
C MET A 11 19.84 -6.23 42.23
N ARG A 12 20.33 -5.79 41.12
CA ARG A 12 20.96 -6.65 40.14
C ARG A 12 22.41 -6.23 39.91
N GLN A 13 23.22 -7.19 39.52
CA GLN A 13 24.60 -6.93 39.14
C GLN A 13 24.70 -6.74 37.65
N ASP A 14 25.10 -5.56 37.19
CA ASP A 14 25.39 -5.27 35.81
C ASP A 14 26.90 -5.35 35.58
N THR A 15 27.33 -6.19 34.67
CA THR A 15 28.73 -6.39 34.29
C THR A 15 29.11 -5.46 33.15
N ILE A 16 30.07 -4.59 33.37
CA ILE A 16 30.66 -3.72 32.35
C ILE A 16 31.90 -4.44 31.80
N TRP A 17 31.93 -4.69 30.51
CA TRP A 17 33.03 -5.36 29.83
C TRP A 17 34.00 -4.34 29.27
N LYS A 18 35.29 -4.55 29.43
CA LYS A 18 36.37 -3.76 28.84
C LYS A 18 36.62 -4.16 27.39
N ASP A 19 36.56 -5.46 27.15
CA ASP A 19 36.59 -6.09 25.84
C ASP A 19 35.81 -7.42 25.85
N SER A 20 35.78 -8.15 24.74
CA SER A 20 34.95 -9.37 24.60
C SER A 20 35.24 -10.49 25.61
N LEU A 21 36.31 -10.43 26.38
CA LEU A 21 36.76 -11.47 27.30
C LEU A 21 37.07 -10.97 28.71
N THR A 22 37.21 -9.66 28.94
CA THR A 22 37.67 -9.06 30.18
C THR A 22 36.59 -8.20 30.82
N ILE A 23 36.23 -8.49 32.06
CA ILE A 23 35.29 -7.68 32.85
C ILE A 23 36.06 -6.48 33.40
N ASP A 24 35.56 -5.29 33.22
CA ASP A 24 36.12 -4.05 33.79
C ASP A 24 35.57 -3.83 35.18
N THR A 25 34.25 -3.83 35.35
CA THR A 25 33.62 -3.54 36.62
C THR A 25 32.25 -4.24 36.73
N ILE A 26 31.92 -4.67 37.95
CA ILE A 26 30.58 -5.15 38.29
C ILE A 26 29.92 -4.09 39.16
N LYS A 27 28.81 -3.51 38.67
CA LYS A 27 28.02 -2.52 39.41
C LYS A 27 26.72 -3.13 39.89
N SER A 28 26.40 -2.88 41.17
CA SER A 28 25.08 -3.20 41.73
C SER A 28 24.14 -2.05 41.43
N VAL A 29 23.09 -2.32 40.67
CA VAL A 29 22.06 -1.32 40.27
C VAL A 29 20.76 -1.71 40.98
N GLY A 30 20.17 -0.74 41.69
CA GLY A 30 18.83 -0.89 42.27
C GLY A 30 17.76 -0.78 41.16
N TYR A 31 16.78 -1.66 41.22
CA TYR A 31 15.59 -1.59 40.36
C TYR A 31 14.34 -2.03 41.13
N THR A 32 13.19 -1.56 40.68
CA THR A 32 11.91 -1.98 41.24
C THR A 32 11.46 -3.28 40.60
N ARG A 33 11.26 -4.32 41.43
CA ARG A 33 10.71 -5.59 40.98
C ARG A 33 9.22 -5.64 41.26
N PHE A 34 8.46 -6.05 40.26
CA PHE A 34 7.02 -6.25 40.35
C PHE A 34 6.72 -7.73 40.65
N LEU A 35 5.86 -7.97 41.63
CA LEU A 35 5.48 -9.32 42.02
C LEU A 35 4.01 -9.63 41.71
N PRO A 36 3.71 -10.83 41.20
CA PRO A 36 4.65 -11.90 40.83
C PRO A 36 5.46 -11.54 39.57
N ASP A 37 6.72 -11.96 39.47
CA ASP A 37 7.66 -11.65 38.38
C ASP A 37 7.54 -12.58 37.17
N ASP A 38 6.65 -13.55 37.24
CA ASP A 38 6.30 -14.48 36.17
C ASP A 38 5.08 -14.00 35.34
N ILE A 39 4.67 -12.76 35.52
CA ILE A 39 3.55 -12.19 34.73
C ILE A 39 3.94 -12.07 33.27
N ILE A 40 3.26 -12.83 32.41
CA ILE A 40 3.36 -12.73 30.96
C ILE A 40 2.28 -11.78 30.48
N LEU A 41 2.68 -10.58 30.05
CA LEU A 41 1.77 -9.65 29.37
C LEU A 41 1.68 -10.03 27.89
N ARG A 42 0.48 -10.35 27.44
CA ARG A 42 0.20 -10.56 26.02
C ARG A 42 -0.64 -9.40 25.51
N ALA A 43 -0.10 -8.63 24.58
CA ALA A 43 -0.86 -7.63 23.85
C ALA A 43 -1.35 -8.25 22.55
N PHE A 44 -2.62 -8.08 22.24
CA PHE A 44 -3.20 -8.43 20.95
C PHE A 44 -4.00 -7.22 20.47
N LYS A 45 -4.02 -7.05 19.15
CA LYS A 45 -4.86 -6.04 18.52
C LYS A 45 -6.23 -6.68 18.33
N GLU A 46 -7.24 -6.08 18.93
CA GLU A 46 -8.62 -6.46 18.67
C GLU A 46 -8.96 -6.09 17.22
N GLU A 47 -9.53 -7.03 16.48
CA GLU A 47 -9.98 -6.75 15.12
C GLU A 47 -11.19 -5.84 15.18
N ASN A 48 -11.20 -4.81 14.33
CA ASN A 48 -12.33 -3.92 14.21
C ASN A 48 -13.35 -4.58 13.27
N ASP A 49 -14.50 -4.98 13.80
CA ASP A 49 -15.59 -5.59 13.04
C ASP A 49 -16.51 -4.55 12.40
N ARG A 50 -16.34 -3.26 12.73
CA ARG A 50 -17.14 -2.18 12.16
C ARG A 50 -16.67 -1.84 10.77
N GLN A 51 -17.53 -2.04 9.80
CA GLN A 51 -17.26 -1.80 8.39
C GLN A 51 -17.69 -0.39 7.99
N TYR A 52 -16.74 0.40 7.50
CA TYR A 52 -16.97 1.72 6.88
C TYR A 52 -15.83 2.05 5.92
N LEU A 53 -16.06 2.95 4.99
CA LEU A 53 -15.02 3.46 4.11
C LEU A 53 -14.03 4.32 4.91
N THR A 54 -12.77 3.92 4.94
CA THR A 54 -11.70 4.64 5.63
C THR A 54 -10.98 5.61 4.70
N ARG A 55 -10.76 5.19 3.45
CA ARG A 55 -9.96 5.94 2.49
C ARG A 55 -10.44 5.67 1.07
N SER A 56 -10.46 6.73 0.28
CA SER A 56 -10.65 6.68 -1.17
C SER A 56 -9.58 7.55 -1.83
N GLU A 57 -8.62 6.95 -2.49
CA GLU A 57 -7.46 7.66 -3.04
C GLU A 57 -7.22 7.30 -4.50
N ARG A 58 -6.90 8.32 -5.29
CA ARG A 58 -6.46 8.20 -6.68
C ARG A 58 -5.03 8.73 -6.79
N ASP A 59 -4.08 7.84 -6.49
CA ASP A 59 -2.66 8.19 -6.48
C ASP A 59 -2.06 8.31 -7.86
N LYS A 60 -2.52 7.51 -8.79
CA LYS A 60 -2.15 7.54 -10.21
C LYS A 60 -3.39 7.73 -11.07
N GLU A 61 -3.17 8.12 -12.31
CA GLU A 61 -4.25 8.38 -13.25
C GLU A 61 -5.08 7.14 -13.54
N ASN A 62 -4.41 6.00 -13.71
CA ASN A 62 -4.96 4.75 -14.20
C ASN A 62 -5.58 3.85 -13.13
N HIS A 63 -5.52 4.21 -11.85
CA HIS A 63 -6.20 3.46 -10.79
C HIS A 63 -6.56 4.30 -9.57
N PHE A 64 -7.49 3.80 -8.79
CA PHE A 64 -7.82 4.31 -7.47
C PHE A 64 -8.03 3.16 -6.48
N VAL A 65 -7.84 3.45 -5.21
CA VAL A 65 -7.93 2.47 -4.12
C VAL A 65 -9.00 2.88 -3.14
N LEU A 66 -9.86 1.94 -2.79
CA LEU A 66 -10.82 2.05 -1.70
C LEU A 66 -10.38 1.16 -0.55
N THR A 67 -10.29 1.73 0.66
CA THR A 67 -9.88 1.00 1.86
C THR A 67 -11.00 1.06 2.89
N PHE A 68 -11.37 -0.09 3.42
CA PHE A 68 -12.39 -0.25 4.46
C PHE A 68 -11.75 -0.58 5.80
N SER A 69 -12.43 -0.29 6.88
CA SER A 69 -11.94 -0.50 8.26
C SER A 69 -11.94 -1.97 8.69
N ALA A 70 -12.78 -2.79 8.08
CA ALA A 70 -12.96 -4.18 8.40
C ALA A 70 -13.16 -5.02 7.13
N ARG A 71 -13.08 -6.33 7.29
CA ARG A 71 -13.38 -7.29 6.24
C ARG A 71 -14.80 -7.10 5.70
N ALA A 72 -14.95 -7.17 4.38
CA ALA A 72 -16.24 -7.15 3.70
C ALA A 72 -16.53 -8.49 3.03
N ASP A 73 -17.75 -8.99 3.17
CA ASP A 73 -18.19 -10.21 2.49
C ASP A 73 -18.56 -9.94 1.03
N THR A 74 -18.98 -8.71 0.72
CA THR A 74 -19.38 -8.28 -0.61
C THR A 74 -18.55 -7.09 -1.08
N LEU A 75 -18.30 -7.03 -2.38
CA LEU A 75 -17.67 -5.86 -2.98
C LEU A 75 -18.67 -4.71 -3.10
N PRO A 76 -18.21 -3.45 -2.97
CA PRO A 76 -19.04 -2.30 -3.25
C PRO A 76 -19.44 -2.26 -4.73
N THR A 77 -20.64 -1.79 -5.01
CA THR A 77 -21.10 -1.51 -6.36
C THR A 77 -20.76 -0.07 -6.71
N LEU A 78 -20.09 0.13 -7.82
CA LEU A 78 -19.72 1.47 -8.30
C LEU A 78 -20.57 1.84 -9.50
N LYS A 79 -21.05 3.09 -9.53
CA LYS A 79 -21.76 3.68 -10.65
C LYS A 79 -21.08 5.01 -11.01
N GLY A 80 -20.64 5.13 -12.26
CA GLY A 80 -20.08 6.37 -12.79
C GLY A 80 -21.17 7.44 -12.91
N LEU A 81 -20.89 8.65 -12.42
CA LEU A 81 -21.79 9.80 -12.57
C LEU A 81 -21.41 10.68 -13.75
N ASN A 82 -20.12 10.74 -14.08
CA ASN A 82 -19.57 11.52 -15.18
C ASN A 82 -18.91 10.69 -16.28
N PHE A 83 -18.97 9.36 -16.19
CA PHE A 83 -18.47 8.40 -17.19
C PHE A 83 -19.32 7.13 -17.18
N ASP A 84 -19.15 6.28 -18.21
CA ASP A 84 -19.81 4.96 -18.27
C ASP A 84 -18.95 3.92 -17.53
N GLU A 85 -19.50 3.34 -16.46
CA GLU A 85 -18.80 2.35 -15.63
C GLU A 85 -18.77 0.94 -16.21
N ARG A 86 -19.55 0.66 -17.26
CA ARG A 86 -19.65 -0.69 -17.85
C ARG A 86 -18.31 -1.14 -18.42
N ASP A 87 -17.79 -2.23 -17.85
CA ASP A 87 -16.48 -2.78 -18.21
C ASP A 87 -15.29 -1.80 -18.06
N ALA A 88 -15.47 -0.73 -17.27
CA ALA A 88 -14.46 0.32 -17.13
C ALA A 88 -13.29 -0.10 -16.23
N PHE A 89 -13.45 -1.12 -15.38
CA PHE A 89 -12.48 -1.46 -14.35
C PHE A 89 -11.99 -2.91 -14.41
N ILE A 90 -10.71 -3.09 -14.05
CA ILE A 90 -10.16 -4.36 -13.57
C ILE A 90 -10.06 -4.24 -12.06
N ILE A 91 -10.60 -5.21 -11.33
CA ILE A 91 -10.67 -5.17 -9.86
C ILE A 91 -9.60 -6.08 -9.29
N GLU A 92 -8.70 -5.49 -8.52
CA GLU A 92 -7.72 -6.20 -7.71
C GLU A 92 -8.08 -5.97 -6.23
N LYS A 93 -8.15 -7.03 -5.46
CA LYS A 93 -8.62 -6.97 -4.08
C LYS A 93 -7.83 -7.89 -3.17
N THR A 94 -7.79 -7.56 -1.90
CA THR A 94 -7.29 -8.45 -0.84
C THR A 94 -8.27 -9.60 -0.59
N ASP A 95 -7.80 -10.68 0.01
CA ASP A 95 -8.65 -11.81 0.42
C ASP A 95 -9.76 -11.39 1.40
N ARG A 96 -9.55 -10.31 2.13
CA ARG A 96 -10.49 -9.75 3.10
C ARG A 96 -11.44 -8.73 2.50
N ASN A 97 -11.28 -8.33 1.26
CA ASN A 97 -11.98 -7.23 0.59
C ASN A 97 -11.93 -5.90 1.37
N ASP A 98 -10.91 -5.70 2.21
CA ASP A 98 -10.69 -4.48 2.99
C ASP A 98 -9.88 -3.43 2.22
N SER A 99 -9.18 -3.85 1.18
CA SER A 99 -8.49 -2.96 0.23
C SER A 99 -8.77 -3.42 -1.19
N ILE A 100 -9.32 -2.54 -2.00
CA ILE A 100 -9.76 -2.82 -3.36
C ILE A 100 -9.16 -1.77 -4.28
N CYS A 101 -8.36 -2.22 -5.24
CA CYS A 101 -7.81 -1.39 -6.29
C CYS A 101 -8.63 -1.55 -7.57
N TYR A 102 -9.07 -0.44 -8.13
CA TYR A 102 -9.81 -0.38 -9.38
C TYR A 102 -8.91 0.19 -10.46
N TRP A 103 -8.46 -0.65 -11.39
CA TRP A 103 -7.68 -0.24 -12.55
C TRP A 103 -8.59 0.19 -13.67
N ILE A 104 -8.39 1.38 -14.19
CA ILE A 104 -9.23 1.99 -15.24
C ILE A 104 -8.70 1.54 -16.60
N LYS A 105 -9.55 0.88 -17.40
CA LYS A 105 -9.18 0.36 -18.73
C LYS A 105 -9.15 1.47 -19.80
N ASP A 106 -10.10 2.39 -19.74
CA ASP A 106 -10.29 3.43 -20.76
C ASP A 106 -9.44 4.65 -20.49
N SER A 107 -8.62 5.02 -21.49
CA SER A 107 -7.76 6.19 -21.44
C SER A 107 -8.54 7.51 -21.34
N LEU A 108 -9.74 7.59 -21.87
CA LEU A 108 -10.58 8.78 -21.77
C LEU A 108 -11.05 9.00 -20.33
N ILE A 109 -11.32 7.92 -19.60
CA ILE A 109 -11.74 7.98 -18.20
C ILE A 109 -10.55 8.34 -17.30
N TYR A 110 -9.39 7.69 -17.47
CA TYR A 110 -8.26 7.97 -16.57
C TYR A 110 -7.59 9.34 -16.83
N GLN A 111 -7.82 9.96 -17.99
CA GLN A 111 -7.38 11.33 -18.27
C GLN A 111 -8.24 12.41 -17.62
N MET A 112 -9.43 12.05 -17.11
CA MET A 112 -10.30 13.00 -16.42
C MET A 112 -9.65 13.47 -15.11
N ASP A 113 -9.75 14.77 -14.82
CA ASP A 113 -9.17 15.36 -13.62
C ASP A 113 -9.87 14.85 -12.36
N THR A 114 -11.17 14.64 -12.41
CA THR A 114 -11.97 14.12 -11.29
C THR A 114 -12.96 13.08 -11.81
N LEU A 115 -12.99 11.93 -11.14
CA LEU A 115 -14.01 10.91 -11.32
C LEU A 115 -15.08 11.07 -10.25
N GLU A 116 -16.33 11.16 -10.69
CA GLU A 116 -17.49 11.20 -9.81
C GLU A 116 -18.14 9.83 -9.81
N ILE A 117 -18.16 9.17 -8.65
CA ILE A 117 -18.61 7.79 -8.49
C ILE A 117 -19.61 7.72 -7.35
N GLN A 118 -20.78 7.19 -7.61
CA GLN A 118 -21.68 6.72 -6.57
C GLN A 118 -21.26 5.30 -6.17
N MET A 119 -21.10 5.09 -4.88
CA MET A 119 -20.71 3.79 -4.31
C MET A 119 -21.79 3.29 -3.36
N ASP A 120 -22.31 2.11 -3.63
CA ASP A 120 -23.24 1.41 -2.76
C ASP A 120 -22.51 0.25 -2.06
N TYR A 121 -22.51 0.24 -0.73
CA TYR A 121 -21.84 -0.76 0.08
C TYR A 121 -22.56 -1.00 1.40
N LEU A 122 -22.13 -2.00 2.16
CA LEU A 122 -22.64 -2.25 3.51
C LEU A 122 -21.74 -1.53 4.53
N ALA A 123 -22.33 -0.74 5.40
CA ALA A 123 -21.66 -0.08 6.50
C ALA A 123 -22.28 -0.47 7.85
N THR A 124 -21.49 -0.44 8.90
CA THR A 124 -21.96 -0.73 10.26
C THR A 124 -22.62 0.49 10.87
N ASP A 125 -23.88 0.36 11.29
CA ASP A 125 -24.64 1.41 11.98
C ASP A 125 -24.22 1.57 13.46
N THR A 126 -24.86 2.49 14.16
CA THR A 126 -24.61 2.73 15.60
C THR A 126 -25.03 1.57 16.50
N LEU A 127 -25.80 0.62 15.99
CA LEU A 127 -26.27 -0.57 16.68
C LEU A 127 -25.48 -1.83 16.27
N ASP A 128 -24.31 -1.65 15.67
CA ASP A 128 -23.41 -2.70 15.16
C ASP A 128 -24.07 -3.64 14.13
N ARG A 129 -25.02 -3.11 13.30
CA ARG A 129 -25.66 -3.86 12.22
C ARG A 129 -25.17 -3.35 10.86
N LEU A 130 -24.96 -4.27 9.93
CA LEU A 130 -24.66 -3.93 8.55
C LEU A 130 -25.93 -3.41 7.84
N VAL A 131 -25.86 -2.19 7.36
CA VAL A 131 -26.92 -1.52 6.61
C VAL A 131 -26.39 -1.04 5.25
N PRO A 132 -27.23 -1.04 4.21
CA PRO A 132 -26.85 -0.45 2.92
C PRO A 132 -26.58 1.05 3.07
N GLN A 133 -25.45 1.49 2.57
CA GLN A 133 -25.05 2.89 2.51
C GLN A 133 -24.67 3.25 1.09
N THR A 134 -25.00 4.46 0.69
CA THR A 134 -24.63 5.06 -0.59
C THR A 134 -23.82 6.31 -0.34
N ASP A 135 -22.61 6.34 -0.87
CA ASP A 135 -21.73 7.51 -0.80
C ASP A 135 -21.37 7.99 -2.21
N THR A 136 -21.15 9.29 -2.33
CA THR A 136 -20.63 9.88 -3.57
C THR A 136 -19.17 10.24 -3.37
N LEU A 137 -18.32 9.68 -4.20
CA LEU A 137 -16.88 9.86 -4.16
C LEU A 137 -16.43 10.81 -5.27
N PHE A 138 -15.56 11.75 -4.93
CA PHE A 138 -14.91 12.66 -5.85
C PHE A 138 -13.41 12.33 -5.87
N LEU A 139 -12.98 11.54 -6.84
CA LEU A 139 -11.61 11.06 -6.95
C LEU A 139 -10.82 11.96 -7.89
N ALA A 140 -10.23 13.00 -7.31
CA ALA A 140 -9.39 13.93 -8.05
C ALA A 140 -8.00 13.33 -8.33
N ASN A 141 -7.48 13.61 -9.52
CA ASN A 141 -6.10 13.29 -9.86
C ASN A 141 -5.15 14.22 -9.10
N LYS A 142 -4.00 13.72 -8.65
CA LYS A 142 -3.00 14.53 -7.94
C LYS A 142 -2.49 15.72 -8.78
N LEU A 143 -2.42 15.51 -10.10
CA LEU A 143 -2.03 16.53 -11.05
C LEU A 143 -3.18 16.84 -11.98
N THR A 144 -3.50 18.10 -12.16
CA THR A 144 -4.46 18.54 -13.16
C THR A 144 -3.94 18.25 -14.58
N ARG A 145 -4.84 18.15 -15.55
CA ARG A 145 -4.47 17.92 -16.96
C ARG A 145 -3.46 18.97 -17.45
N ALA A 146 -3.67 20.23 -17.09
CA ALA A 146 -2.76 21.31 -17.49
C ALA A 146 -1.35 21.19 -16.86
N GLU A 147 -1.25 20.67 -15.65
CA GLU A 147 0.05 20.42 -14.99
C GLU A 147 0.75 19.21 -15.60
N ARG A 148 0.01 18.16 -15.96
CA ARG A 148 0.53 16.99 -16.67
C ARG A 148 1.09 17.37 -18.03
N GLU A 149 0.32 18.10 -18.85
CA GLU A 149 0.77 18.61 -20.17
C GLU A 149 2.03 19.47 -20.05
N LYS A 150 2.14 20.30 -18.99
CA LYS A 150 3.37 21.08 -18.73
C LYS A 150 4.57 20.22 -18.33
N LEU A 151 4.34 19.17 -17.54
CA LEU A 151 5.40 18.25 -17.14
C LEU A 151 5.89 17.41 -18.31
N GLU A 152 4.97 16.92 -19.15
CA GLU A 152 5.30 16.19 -20.37
C GLU A 152 6.06 17.06 -21.37
N ALA A 153 5.60 18.29 -21.57
CA ALA A 153 6.28 19.25 -22.45
C ALA A 153 7.71 19.57 -21.97
N LYS A 154 7.90 19.77 -20.65
CA LYS A 154 9.24 19.95 -20.08
C LYS A 154 10.11 18.72 -20.22
N ALA A 155 9.58 17.53 -19.94
CA ALA A 155 10.31 16.28 -20.09
C ALA A 155 10.71 16.02 -21.55
N ALA A 156 9.83 16.34 -22.50
CA ALA A 156 10.12 16.23 -23.93
C ALA A 156 11.23 17.24 -24.33
N GLU A 157 11.18 18.47 -23.84
CA GLU A 157 12.18 19.49 -24.12
C GLU A 157 13.56 19.13 -23.53
N GLU A 158 13.60 18.57 -22.32
CA GLU A 158 14.84 18.09 -21.70
C GLU A 158 15.44 16.91 -22.48
N LYS A 159 14.62 15.94 -22.88
CA LYS A 159 15.04 14.82 -23.73
C LYS A 159 15.58 15.29 -25.07
N GLU A 160 14.93 16.26 -25.69
CA GLU A 160 15.40 16.83 -26.95
C GLU A 160 16.75 17.56 -26.79
N LYS A 161 16.93 18.29 -25.68
CA LYS A 161 18.20 18.93 -25.35
C LYS A 161 19.33 17.91 -25.11
N GLU A 162 19.02 16.81 -24.39
CA GLU A 162 19.97 15.71 -24.19
C GLU A 162 20.34 15.02 -25.50
N ARG A 163 19.34 14.76 -26.35
CA ARG A 163 19.54 14.15 -27.68
C ARG A 163 20.46 15.03 -28.56
N LYS A 164 20.20 16.34 -28.60
CA LYS A 164 21.06 17.31 -29.32
C LYS A 164 22.48 17.38 -28.75
N LYS A 165 22.66 17.22 -27.41
CA LYS A 165 23.97 17.15 -26.79
C LYS A 165 24.75 15.89 -27.14
N LYS A 166 24.07 14.73 -27.16
CA LYS A 166 24.66 13.43 -27.54
C LYS A 166 25.02 13.41 -29.03
N GLU A 167 24.17 13.98 -29.87
CA GLU A 167 24.41 14.12 -31.30
C GLU A 167 25.66 14.98 -31.60
N LYS A 168 25.83 16.10 -30.87
CA LYS A 168 27.05 16.96 -30.99
C LYS A 168 28.32 16.27 -30.49
N LYS A 169 28.21 15.28 -29.59
CA LYS A 169 29.36 14.51 -29.08
C LYS A 169 29.69 13.26 -29.93
N GLY A 170 28.90 12.98 -30.98
CA GLY A 170 29.11 11.80 -31.81
C GLY A 170 28.77 10.47 -31.13
N GLU A 171 28.02 10.49 -30.03
CA GLU A 171 27.54 9.30 -29.36
C GLU A 171 26.36 8.69 -30.14
N LYS A 172 26.33 7.35 -30.23
CA LYS A 172 25.18 6.64 -30.84
C LYS A 172 23.92 6.96 -30.05
N ILE A 173 22.90 7.49 -30.73
CA ILE A 173 21.57 7.67 -30.17
C ILE A 173 20.93 6.28 -30.10
N GLU A 174 20.82 5.72 -28.90
CA GLU A 174 20.02 4.52 -28.68
C GLU A 174 18.55 4.85 -28.88
N PRO A 175 17.76 3.96 -29.53
CA PRO A 175 16.31 4.15 -29.62
C PRO A 175 15.72 4.26 -28.23
N GLU A 176 14.72 5.12 -28.05
CA GLU A 176 14.05 5.28 -26.75
C GLU A 176 13.62 3.92 -26.22
N PRO A 177 13.94 3.60 -24.94
CA PRO A 177 13.50 2.34 -24.36
C PRO A 177 11.95 2.33 -24.38
N THR A 178 11.38 1.38 -25.09
CA THR A 178 9.96 1.07 -24.95
C THR A 178 9.67 0.82 -23.47
N LYS A 179 8.64 1.49 -22.94
CA LYS A 179 8.19 1.21 -21.56
C LYS A 179 7.62 -0.21 -21.56
N PHE A 180 8.40 -1.14 -21.04
CA PHE A 180 7.92 -2.47 -20.73
C PHE A 180 7.29 -2.48 -19.34
N LEU A 181 6.33 -3.37 -19.13
CA LEU A 181 5.83 -3.70 -17.80
C LEU A 181 7.01 -4.14 -16.92
N THR A 182 7.09 -3.60 -15.72
CA THR A 182 8.11 -4.03 -14.77
C THR A 182 7.74 -5.41 -14.24
N LEU A 183 8.59 -6.39 -14.52
CA LEU A 183 8.45 -7.75 -14.03
C LEU A 183 9.33 -7.93 -12.80
N ASN A 184 8.71 -8.24 -11.67
CA ASN A 184 9.40 -8.67 -10.46
C ASN A 184 9.30 -10.20 -10.35
N VAL A 185 10.43 -10.85 -10.24
CA VAL A 185 10.52 -12.31 -10.11
C VAL A 185 10.98 -12.64 -8.70
N ASP A 186 10.15 -13.30 -7.94
CA ASP A 186 10.53 -13.86 -6.64
C ASP A 186 11.04 -15.29 -6.84
N ALA A 187 12.34 -15.38 -7.15
CA ALA A 187 13.05 -16.65 -7.32
C ALA A 187 14.39 -16.61 -6.58
N PRO A 188 14.67 -17.56 -5.69
CA PRO A 188 16.00 -17.69 -5.08
C PRO A 188 17.03 -18.11 -6.13
N SER A 189 18.31 -17.83 -5.86
CA SER A 189 19.44 -18.19 -6.74
C SER A 189 19.63 -19.71 -6.93
N ALA A 190 19.12 -20.52 -6.00
CA ALA A 190 19.05 -21.98 -6.08
C ALA A 190 17.59 -22.40 -5.98
N PHE A 191 17.09 -23.13 -6.96
CA PHE A 191 15.69 -23.49 -7.13
C PHE A 191 15.47 -24.98 -6.88
N ASP A 192 14.60 -25.31 -5.92
CA ASP A 192 14.12 -26.67 -5.73
C ASP A 192 12.96 -26.94 -6.71
N LEU A 193 12.93 -28.14 -7.31
CA LEU A 193 11.97 -28.51 -8.36
C LEU A 193 10.50 -28.48 -7.93
N ASP A 194 10.24 -28.42 -6.64
CA ASP A 194 8.91 -28.40 -6.02
C ASP A 194 8.42 -26.99 -5.64
N ARG A 195 9.23 -25.94 -5.89
CA ARG A 195 8.85 -24.56 -5.60
C ARG A 195 8.21 -23.87 -6.80
N ASN A 196 7.23 -23.03 -6.51
CA ASN A 196 6.62 -22.13 -7.49
C ASN A 196 7.46 -20.85 -7.65
N VAL A 197 7.54 -20.37 -8.88
CA VAL A 197 8.06 -19.02 -9.20
C VAL A 197 6.89 -18.06 -9.21
N TYR A 198 6.97 -16.98 -8.44
CA TYR A 198 5.98 -15.93 -8.45
C TYR A 198 6.45 -14.77 -9.32
N LEU A 199 5.63 -14.42 -10.30
CA LEU A 199 5.82 -13.28 -11.18
C LEU A 199 4.84 -12.20 -10.76
N SER A 200 5.33 -11.01 -10.43
CA SER A 200 4.48 -9.86 -10.13
C SER A 200 4.77 -8.72 -11.10
N PHE A 201 3.72 -8.03 -11.50
CA PHE A 201 3.76 -6.90 -12.43
C PHE A 201 3.24 -5.65 -11.74
N ASP A 202 3.74 -4.49 -12.16
CA ASP A 202 3.32 -3.20 -11.61
C ASP A 202 1.92 -2.78 -12.08
N GLU A 203 1.44 -3.36 -13.18
CA GLU A 203 0.12 -3.10 -13.76
C GLU A 203 -0.53 -4.41 -14.21
N PRO A 204 -1.86 -4.47 -14.31
CA PRO A 204 -2.57 -5.67 -14.75
C PRO A 204 -2.15 -6.11 -16.16
N VAL A 205 -1.88 -7.39 -16.32
CA VAL A 205 -1.51 -7.97 -17.61
C VAL A 205 -2.78 -8.34 -18.37
N ALA A 206 -2.92 -7.88 -19.61
CA ALA A 206 -4.08 -8.16 -20.44
C ALA A 206 -4.07 -9.60 -21.02
N SER A 207 -2.90 -10.10 -21.40
CA SER A 207 -2.71 -11.47 -21.91
C SER A 207 -1.29 -11.94 -21.66
N ILE A 208 -1.14 -13.24 -21.43
CA ILE A 208 0.16 -13.91 -21.31
C ILE A 208 0.21 -14.97 -22.40
N ASP A 209 1.23 -14.88 -23.27
CA ASP A 209 1.55 -15.93 -24.25
C ASP A 209 2.44 -16.97 -23.55
N THR A 210 2.00 -18.24 -23.53
CA THR A 210 2.73 -19.37 -22.89
C THR A 210 3.18 -20.38 -23.91
#